data_8eccbe4a36e1d91e4d70b3340a3e3fcf
#
_entry.id   8eccbe4a36e1d91e4d70b3340a3e3fcf
#
_cell.length_a   1.000
_cell.length_b   1.000
_cell.length_c   1.000
_cell.angle_alpha   90.00
_cell.angle_beta   90.00
_cell.angle_gamma   90.00
#
_symmetry.space_group_name_H-M   'P 1'
#
loop_
_entity.id
_entity.type
_entity.pdbx_description
1 polymer ?
#
loop_
_entity_poly.entity_id
_entity_poly.type
_entity_poly.pdbx_seq_one_letter_code
_entity_poly.pdbx_strand_id
1 'polypeptide(L)'
;MNELDEVWAQMLNQATAKAQASGQSDVADYLNLKATNDFVRQTSVKWLFDSITEIAAQNNRNHTSIAIENENPHRFDFAKATMVGSRLSLRQGVRCLSVEAGWTRTPADGFMRGGALAAARITHFGITKANEELILLRTNDSPEWFSIDKNEKKSLFDSRNLQQHFRIFTGES
;
A
#
# COMPACT_ATOMS: atom_id res chain seq x y z
N MET A 1 0.88 -9.91 -8.36
CA MET A 1 -0.41 -10.00 -7.66
C MET A 1 -0.44 -11.28 -6.84
N ASN A 2 -0.99 -11.20 -5.66
CA ASN A 2 -1.06 -12.32 -4.73
C ASN A 2 -2.16 -13.29 -5.16
N GLU A 3 -1.92 -14.58 -5.00
CA GLU A 3 -2.89 -15.66 -5.25
C GLU A 3 -4.22 -15.41 -4.53
N LEU A 4 -4.18 -14.87 -3.32
CA LEU A 4 -5.35 -14.48 -2.53
C LEU A 4 -6.16 -13.37 -3.20
N ASP A 5 -5.48 -12.39 -3.78
CA ASP A 5 -6.13 -11.29 -4.48
C ASP A 5 -6.78 -11.75 -5.78
N GLU A 6 -6.18 -12.71 -6.47
CA GLU A 6 -6.76 -13.31 -7.68
C GLU A 6 -8.03 -14.10 -7.36
N VAL A 7 -7.99 -14.93 -6.32
CA VAL A 7 -9.17 -15.69 -5.86
C VAL A 7 -10.29 -14.75 -5.47
N TRP A 8 -9.96 -13.67 -4.73
CA TRP A 8 -10.92 -12.67 -4.31
C TRP A 8 -11.56 -11.96 -5.49
N ALA A 9 -10.76 -11.57 -6.48
CA ALA A 9 -11.27 -10.93 -7.71
C ALA A 9 -12.22 -11.85 -8.47
N GLN A 10 -11.90 -13.14 -8.57
CA GLN A 10 -12.79 -14.13 -9.21
C GLN A 10 -14.11 -14.28 -8.46
N MET A 11 -14.06 -14.35 -7.13
CA MET A 11 -15.27 -14.45 -6.31
C MET A 11 -16.17 -13.22 -6.47
N LEU A 12 -15.59 -12.02 -6.53
CA LEU A 12 -16.33 -10.78 -6.77
C LEU A 12 -16.98 -10.78 -8.15
N ASN A 13 -16.27 -11.21 -9.18
CA ASN A 13 -16.80 -11.28 -10.55
C ASN A 13 -17.97 -12.25 -10.64
N GLN A 14 -17.85 -13.42 -10.01
CA GLN A 14 -18.92 -14.42 -9.97
C GLN A 14 -20.15 -13.90 -9.22
N ALA A 15 -19.95 -13.26 -8.07
CA ALA A 15 -21.03 -12.69 -7.28
C ALA A 15 -21.75 -11.58 -8.03
N THR A 16 -21.01 -10.72 -8.75
CA THR A 16 -21.57 -9.65 -9.58
C THR A 16 -22.43 -10.22 -10.70
N ALA A 17 -21.93 -11.21 -11.44
CA ALA A 17 -22.67 -11.87 -12.52
C ALA A 17 -23.94 -12.53 -11.99
N LYS A 18 -23.88 -13.19 -10.84
CA LYS A 18 -25.01 -13.83 -10.20
C LYS A 18 -26.06 -12.79 -9.76
N ALA A 19 -25.63 -11.67 -9.19
CA ALA A 19 -26.53 -10.60 -8.77
C ALA A 19 -27.23 -9.96 -9.97
N GLN A 20 -26.53 -9.73 -11.06
CA GLN A 20 -27.12 -9.22 -12.31
C GLN A 20 -28.13 -10.19 -12.91
N ALA A 21 -27.81 -11.48 -12.93
CA ALA A 21 -28.71 -12.53 -13.46
C ALA A 21 -29.98 -12.68 -12.61
N SER A 22 -29.92 -12.39 -11.30
CA SER A 22 -31.09 -12.47 -10.41
C SER A 22 -31.90 -11.17 -10.34
N GLY A 23 -31.53 -10.12 -11.09
CA GLY A 23 -32.22 -8.84 -11.11
C GLY A 23 -31.93 -7.94 -9.89
N GLN A 24 -30.90 -8.25 -9.12
CA GLN A 24 -30.48 -7.45 -7.96
C GLN A 24 -29.46 -6.40 -8.38
N SER A 25 -29.89 -5.36 -9.11
CA SER A 25 -29.02 -4.35 -9.69
C SER A 25 -28.24 -3.56 -8.62
N ASP A 26 -28.84 -3.26 -7.46
CA ASP A 26 -28.18 -2.52 -6.40
C ASP A 26 -26.99 -3.31 -5.81
N VAL A 27 -27.16 -4.63 -5.67
CA VAL A 27 -26.08 -5.51 -5.21
C VAL A 27 -24.99 -5.61 -6.26
N ALA A 28 -25.35 -5.70 -7.55
CA ALA A 28 -24.39 -5.71 -8.64
C ALA A 28 -23.58 -4.41 -8.68
N ASP A 29 -24.22 -3.26 -8.52
CA ASP A 29 -23.56 -1.95 -8.50
C ASP A 29 -22.58 -1.83 -7.33
N TYR A 30 -22.98 -2.31 -6.13
CA TYR A 30 -22.11 -2.36 -4.96
C TYR A 30 -20.87 -3.23 -5.21
N LEU A 31 -21.06 -4.42 -5.76
CA LEU A 31 -19.97 -5.34 -6.05
C LEU A 31 -19.02 -4.80 -7.11
N ASN A 32 -19.54 -4.13 -8.12
CA ASN A 32 -18.73 -3.46 -9.15
C ASN A 32 -17.88 -2.34 -8.55
N LEU A 33 -18.47 -1.52 -7.67
CA LEU A 33 -17.74 -0.45 -6.99
C LEU A 33 -16.63 -1.02 -6.12
N LYS A 34 -16.91 -2.10 -5.39
CA LYS A 34 -15.92 -2.78 -4.55
C LYS A 34 -14.78 -3.35 -5.39
N ALA A 35 -15.08 -3.99 -6.52
CA ALA A 35 -14.07 -4.52 -7.42
C ALA A 35 -13.19 -3.41 -8.00
N THR A 36 -13.77 -2.27 -8.37
CA THR A 36 -13.05 -1.09 -8.86
C THR A 36 -12.11 -0.54 -7.79
N ASN A 37 -12.60 -0.42 -6.55
CA ASN A 37 -11.78 0.06 -5.44
C ASN A 37 -10.63 -0.90 -5.12
N ASP A 38 -10.88 -2.21 -5.16
CA ASP A 38 -9.83 -3.21 -4.93
C ASP A 38 -8.75 -3.15 -6.02
N PHE A 39 -9.14 -2.93 -7.27
CA PHE A 39 -8.20 -2.74 -8.37
C PHE A 39 -7.32 -1.50 -8.15
N VAL A 40 -7.94 -0.39 -7.75
CA VAL A 40 -7.22 0.87 -7.43
C VAL A 40 -6.23 0.65 -6.28
N ARG A 41 -6.67 -0.06 -5.22
CA ARG A 41 -5.83 -0.40 -4.07
C ARG A 41 -4.60 -1.22 -4.49
N GLN A 42 -4.83 -2.28 -5.23
CA GLN A 42 -3.76 -3.18 -5.70
C GLN A 42 -2.77 -2.44 -6.59
N THR A 43 -3.26 -1.66 -7.55
CA THR A 43 -2.42 -0.90 -8.47
C THR A 43 -1.58 0.13 -7.74
N SER A 44 -2.16 0.82 -6.76
CA SER A 44 -1.46 1.87 -6.01
C SER A 44 -0.42 1.30 -5.06
N VAL A 45 -0.71 0.18 -4.41
CA VAL A 45 0.27 -0.54 -3.56
C VAL A 45 1.40 -1.09 -4.43
N LYS A 46 1.07 -1.65 -5.59
CA LYS A 46 2.07 -2.14 -6.53
C LYS A 46 2.99 -1.02 -7.00
N TRP A 47 2.45 0.15 -7.33
CA TRP A 47 3.26 1.31 -7.69
C TRP A 47 4.28 1.66 -6.60
N LEU A 48 3.84 1.69 -5.35
CA LEU A 48 4.69 2.02 -4.21
C LEU A 48 5.85 1.03 -4.08
N PHE A 49 5.56 -0.27 -4.14
CA PHE A 49 6.57 -1.32 -4.01
C PHE A 49 7.49 -1.40 -5.23
N ASP A 50 6.94 -1.31 -6.42
CA ASP A 50 7.74 -1.35 -7.67
C ASP A 50 8.68 -0.16 -7.76
N SER A 51 8.22 1.03 -7.36
CA SER A 51 9.03 2.24 -7.38
C SER A 51 10.24 2.12 -6.45
N ILE A 52 10.04 1.62 -5.24
CA ILE A 52 11.13 1.40 -4.27
C ILE A 52 12.07 0.31 -4.77
N THR A 53 11.54 -0.77 -5.29
CA THR A 53 12.34 -1.89 -5.83
C THR A 53 13.20 -1.42 -7.00
N GLU A 54 12.67 -0.59 -7.87
CA GLU A 54 13.42 -0.04 -9.01
C GLU A 54 14.57 0.87 -8.54
N ILE A 55 14.32 1.73 -7.56
CA ILE A 55 15.38 2.58 -6.99
C ILE A 55 16.49 1.70 -6.39
N ALA A 56 16.13 0.67 -5.64
CA ALA A 56 17.09 -0.26 -5.05
C ALA A 56 17.87 -1.02 -6.14
N ALA A 57 17.21 -1.48 -7.19
CA ALA A 57 17.85 -2.17 -8.30
C ALA A 57 18.85 -1.29 -9.04
N GLN A 58 18.52 0.00 -9.26
CA GLN A 58 19.43 0.96 -9.86
C GLN A 58 20.69 1.16 -9.00
N ASN A 59 20.53 1.24 -7.70
CA ASN A 59 21.66 1.36 -6.77
C ASN A 59 22.53 0.09 -6.78
N ASN A 60 21.92 -1.09 -6.84
CA ASN A 60 22.66 -2.35 -6.91
C ASN A 60 23.51 -2.46 -8.18
N ARG A 61 23.06 -1.89 -9.30
CA ARG A 61 23.85 -1.80 -10.52
C ARG A 61 25.12 -0.94 -10.35
N ASN A 62 25.11 -0.03 -9.39
CA ASN A 62 26.24 0.86 -9.07
C ASN A 62 27.08 0.33 -7.90
N HIS A 63 27.16 -0.99 -7.75
CA HIS A 63 27.99 -1.69 -6.75
C HIS A 63 27.54 -1.55 -5.30
N THR A 64 26.32 -1.08 -5.05
CA THR A 64 25.73 -1.20 -3.71
C THR A 64 25.13 -2.59 -3.54
N SER A 65 25.13 -3.11 -2.31
CA SER A 65 24.53 -4.40 -2.01
C SER A 65 23.34 -4.23 -1.09
N ILE A 66 22.16 -4.08 -1.69
CA ILE A 66 20.89 -3.96 -0.98
C ILE A 66 20.12 -5.27 -1.15
N ALA A 67 19.83 -5.94 -0.04
CA ALA A 67 18.98 -7.12 -0.03
C ALA A 67 17.50 -6.67 -0.01
N ILE A 68 16.69 -7.29 -0.84
CA ILE A 68 15.27 -6.98 -0.97
C ILE A 68 14.48 -8.21 -0.52
N GLU A 69 13.62 -8.04 0.48
CA GLU A 69 12.75 -9.10 0.98
C GLU A 69 11.29 -8.65 0.84
N ASN A 70 10.45 -9.55 0.38
CA ASN A 70 9.01 -9.30 0.23
C ASN A 70 8.23 -10.32 1.05
N GLU A 71 7.29 -9.85 1.86
CA GLU A 71 6.45 -10.69 2.71
C GLU A 71 4.99 -10.45 2.34
N ASN A 72 4.32 -11.52 1.94
CA ASN A 72 2.93 -11.48 1.49
C ASN A 72 2.26 -12.84 1.76
N PRO A 73 1.13 -12.91 2.50
CA PRO A 73 0.43 -11.79 3.11
C PRO A 73 1.15 -11.26 4.37
N HIS A 74 0.89 -10.01 4.68
CA HIS A 74 1.41 -9.35 5.87
C HIS A 74 0.29 -8.54 6.55
N ARG A 75 0.21 -8.63 7.86
CA ARG A 75 -0.77 -7.88 8.67
C ARG A 75 -0.05 -6.85 9.53
N PHE A 76 -0.64 -5.67 9.66
CA PHE A 76 -0.11 -4.63 10.53
C PHE A 76 -1.24 -3.74 11.04
N ASP A 77 -1.04 -3.13 12.21
CA ASP A 77 -1.99 -2.21 12.79
C ASP A 77 -1.74 -0.79 12.29
N PHE A 78 -2.81 -0.10 11.95
CA PHE A 78 -2.76 1.28 11.50
C PHE A 78 -4.04 1.99 11.98
N ALA A 79 -3.88 3.07 12.79
CA ALA A 79 -4.99 3.89 13.28
C ALA A 79 -6.15 3.06 13.87
N LYS A 80 -5.84 2.12 14.74
CA LYS A 80 -6.82 1.23 15.44
C LYS A 80 -7.53 0.23 14.52
N ALA A 81 -7.03 0.02 13.32
CA ALA A 81 -7.54 -0.99 12.40
C ALA A 81 -6.41 -1.93 12.00
N THR A 82 -6.77 -3.11 11.54
CA THR A 82 -5.80 -4.09 11.05
C THR A 82 -5.79 -4.08 9.53
N MET A 83 -4.63 -3.76 8.96
CA MET A 83 -4.42 -3.78 7.51
C MET A 83 -3.89 -5.15 7.10
N VAL A 84 -4.34 -5.61 5.95
CA VAL A 84 -3.86 -6.84 5.33
C VAL A 84 -3.30 -6.48 3.96
N GLY A 85 -2.06 -6.83 3.73
CA GLY A 85 -1.38 -6.50 2.47
C GLY A 85 -0.02 -7.14 2.39
N SER A 86 1.02 -6.32 2.20
CA SER A 86 2.38 -6.78 1.99
C SER A 86 3.38 -5.91 2.72
N ARG A 87 4.58 -6.45 2.95
CA ARG A 87 5.72 -5.71 3.47
C ARG A 87 6.91 -5.92 2.55
N LEU A 88 7.56 -4.83 2.19
CA LEU A 88 8.83 -4.81 1.47
C LEU A 88 9.90 -4.31 2.42
N SER A 89 11.01 -5.04 2.53
CA SER A 89 12.15 -4.64 3.36
C SER A 89 13.41 -4.54 2.52
N LEU A 90 14.13 -3.44 2.67
CA LEU A 90 15.45 -3.22 2.10
C LEU A 90 16.48 -3.24 3.21
N ARG A 91 17.54 -4.01 3.02
CA ARG A 91 18.64 -4.11 4.01
C ARG A 91 19.97 -3.80 3.36
N GLN A 92 20.75 -2.97 4.02
CA GLN A 92 22.12 -2.69 3.65
C GLN A 92 22.97 -2.60 4.93
N GLY A 93 23.70 -3.65 5.25
CA GLY A 93 24.40 -3.74 6.52
C GLY A 93 23.41 -3.72 7.69
N VAL A 94 23.58 -2.77 8.61
CA VAL A 94 22.69 -2.59 9.76
C VAL A 94 21.47 -1.72 9.45
N ARG A 95 21.42 -1.13 8.26
CA ARG A 95 20.33 -0.25 7.85
C ARG A 95 19.18 -1.06 7.29
N CYS A 96 17.97 -0.68 7.66
CA CYS A 96 16.76 -1.34 7.17
C CYS A 96 15.68 -0.29 6.92
N LEU A 97 15.11 -0.34 5.72
CA LEU A 97 13.94 0.43 5.33
C LEU A 97 12.82 -0.56 5.07
N SER A 98 11.68 -0.40 5.75
CA SER A 98 10.52 -1.25 5.57
C SER A 98 9.33 -0.41 5.08
N VAL A 99 8.57 -0.97 4.16
CA VAL A 99 7.31 -0.39 3.70
C VAL A 99 6.22 -1.44 3.85
N GLU A 100 5.21 -1.12 4.66
CA GLU A 100 4.02 -1.92 4.82
C GLU A 100 2.88 -1.21 4.10
N ALA A 101 2.07 -1.95 3.35
CA ALA A 101 0.91 -1.37 2.69
C ALA A 101 -0.22 -2.40 2.61
N GLY A 102 -1.44 -1.92 2.80
CA GLY A 102 -2.62 -2.79 2.78
C GLY A 102 -3.89 -2.04 3.08
N TRP A 103 -4.96 -2.79 3.27
CA TRP A 103 -6.28 -2.25 3.64
C TRP A 103 -7.04 -3.29 4.45
N THR A 104 -8.14 -2.84 5.08
CA THR A 104 -9.03 -3.75 5.82
C THR A 104 -9.76 -4.66 4.85
N ARG A 105 -9.90 -5.94 5.20
CA ARG A 105 -10.54 -6.94 4.34
C ARG A 105 -11.91 -7.38 4.83
N THR A 106 -12.13 -7.32 6.15
CA THR A 106 -13.37 -7.73 6.78
C THR A 106 -13.81 -6.69 7.81
N PRO A 107 -15.09 -6.67 8.23
CA PRO A 107 -15.54 -5.77 9.30
C PRO A 107 -14.78 -5.95 10.62
N ALA A 108 -14.27 -7.16 10.89
CA ALA A 108 -13.50 -7.45 12.10
C ALA A 108 -12.14 -6.71 12.11
N ASP A 109 -11.62 -6.34 10.94
CA ASP A 109 -10.36 -5.59 10.82
C ASP A 109 -10.51 -4.12 11.24
N GLY A 110 -11.74 -3.60 11.34
CA GLY A 110 -12.01 -2.20 11.65
C GLY A 110 -12.29 -1.38 10.40
N PHE A 111 -12.21 -0.06 10.53
CA PHE A 111 -12.54 0.87 9.46
C PHE A 111 -11.31 1.62 8.98
N MET A 112 -11.28 1.93 7.68
CA MET A 112 -10.23 2.77 7.09
C MET A 112 -10.37 4.21 7.58
N ARG A 113 -9.27 4.80 8.02
CA ARG A 113 -9.22 6.17 8.52
C ARG A 113 -9.51 7.17 7.41
N GLY A 114 -10.43 8.12 7.68
CA GLY A 114 -10.69 9.25 6.79
C GLY A 114 -11.18 8.89 5.38
N GLY A 115 -11.84 7.74 5.23
CA GLY A 115 -12.31 7.28 3.93
C GLY A 115 -11.20 6.80 2.99
N ALA A 116 -10.01 6.52 3.53
CA ALA A 116 -8.88 6.04 2.75
C ALA A 116 -9.17 4.69 2.11
N LEU A 117 -8.64 4.50 0.91
CA LEU A 117 -8.73 3.22 0.20
C LEU A 117 -7.70 2.20 0.69
N ALA A 118 -6.52 2.68 1.07
CA ALA A 118 -5.43 1.87 1.60
C ALA A 118 -4.59 2.71 2.56
N ALA A 119 -3.75 2.05 3.34
CA ALA A 119 -2.80 2.69 4.23
C ALA A 119 -1.41 2.09 4.03
N ALA A 120 -0.39 2.87 4.29
CA ALA A 120 1.00 2.42 4.23
C ALA A 120 1.82 3.08 5.34
N ARG A 121 2.90 2.43 5.71
CA ARG A 121 3.86 2.94 6.68
C ARG A 121 5.27 2.70 6.18
N ILE A 122 6.09 3.75 6.21
CA ILE A 122 7.51 3.67 5.91
C ILE A 122 8.26 3.75 7.22
N THR A 123 9.10 2.77 7.48
CA THR A 123 9.84 2.65 8.75
C THR A 123 11.34 2.57 8.49
N HIS A 124 12.09 3.45 9.15
CA HIS A 124 13.55 3.42 9.14
C HIS A 124 14.04 2.88 10.47
N PHE A 125 14.70 1.74 10.45
CA PHE A 125 15.24 1.13 11.67
C PHE A 125 16.27 2.06 12.32
N GLY A 126 16.01 2.42 13.58
CA GLY A 126 16.90 3.30 14.33
C GLY A 126 16.75 4.79 14.06
N ILE A 127 15.91 5.19 13.10
CA ILE A 127 15.68 6.61 12.76
C ILE A 127 14.17 6.88 12.76
N THR A 128 13.55 6.79 13.92
CA THR A 128 12.08 6.89 14.05
C THR A 128 11.50 8.21 13.57
N LYS A 129 12.28 9.30 13.64
CA LYS A 129 11.84 10.61 13.15
C LYS A 129 11.64 10.65 11.62
N ALA A 130 12.22 9.69 10.89
CA ALA A 130 12.07 9.59 9.45
C ALA A 130 10.90 8.69 9.04
N ASN A 131 10.26 8.02 10.00
CA ASN A 131 9.08 7.19 9.73
C ASN A 131 7.92 8.05 9.24
N GLU A 132 7.14 7.50 8.32
CA GLU A 132 6.04 8.22 7.69
C GLU A 132 4.83 7.32 7.53
N GLU A 133 3.66 7.86 7.80
CA GLU A 133 2.40 7.18 7.58
C GLU A 133 1.71 7.76 6.34
N LEU A 134 1.17 6.89 5.50
CA LEU A 134 0.55 7.26 4.23
C LEU A 134 -0.87 6.72 4.16
N ILE A 135 -1.73 7.47 3.49
CA ILE A 135 -3.08 7.00 3.12
C ILE A 135 -3.29 7.20 1.63
N LEU A 136 -4.05 6.30 1.04
CA LEU A 136 -4.46 6.39 -0.35
C LEU A 136 -5.84 7.02 -0.42
N LEU A 137 -5.94 8.15 -1.09
CA LEU A 137 -7.21 8.87 -1.28
C LEU A 137 -7.50 9.04 -2.76
N ARG A 138 -8.77 9.02 -3.10
CA ARG A 138 -9.23 9.39 -4.43
C ARG A 138 -9.47 10.89 -4.47
N THR A 139 -8.73 11.60 -5.32
CA THR A 139 -8.87 13.03 -5.54
C THR A 139 -9.09 13.27 -7.02
N ASN A 140 -10.13 14.06 -7.39
CA ASN A 140 -10.43 14.40 -8.79
C ASN A 140 -10.38 13.17 -9.71
N ASP A 141 -10.99 12.06 -9.28
CA ASP A 141 -11.06 10.76 -9.97
C ASP A 141 -9.72 10.03 -10.12
N SER A 142 -8.65 10.54 -9.51
CA SER A 142 -7.33 9.90 -9.52
C SER A 142 -6.93 9.47 -8.10
N PRO A 143 -6.47 8.23 -7.90
CA PRO A 143 -5.95 7.82 -6.60
C PRO A 143 -4.54 8.36 -6.39
N GLU A 144 -4.29 8.93 -5.21
CA GLU A 144 -2.98 9.47 -4.84
C GLU A 144 -2.65 9.14 -3.39
N TRP A 145 -1.37 8.92 -3.13
CA TRP A 145 -0.86 8.73 -1.78
C TRP A 145 -0.62 10.08 -1.10
N PHE A 146 -0.99 10.16 0.17
CA PHE A 146 -0.77 11.33 1.01
C PHE A 146 -0.06 10.92 2.30
N SER A 147 0.92 11.70 2.67
CA SER A 147 1.54 11.63 3.98
C SER A 147 0.66 12.30 5.03
N ILE A 148 0.57 11.73 6.22
CA ILE A 148 -0.19 12.27 7.34
C ILE A 148 0.77 12.58 8.47
N ASP A 149 0.79 13.81 8.97
CA ASP A 149 1.58 14.19 10.13
C ASP A 149 0.80 14.00 11.45
N LYS A 150 1.42 14.33 12.56
CA LYS A 150 0.84 14.19 13.90
C LYS A 150 -0.42 15.05 14.09
N ASN A 151 -0.55 16.13 13.32
CA ASN A 151 -1.69 17.04 13.36
C ASN A 151 -2.75 16.68 12.31
N GLU A 152 -2.65 15.50 11.71
CA GLU A 152 -3.53 15.01 10.65
C GLU A 152 -3.47 15.85 9.37
N LYS A 153 -2.43 16.65 9.21
CA LYS A 153 -2.20 17.39 7.98
C LYS A 153 -1.71 16.46 6.88
N LYS A 154 -2.35 16.55 5.72
CA LYS A 154 -2.05 15.73 4.55
C LYS A 154 -1.15 16.48 3.59
N SER A 155 -0.16 15.78 3.05
CA SER A 155 0.75 16.29 2.03
C SER A 155 0.89 15.25 0.94
N LEU A 156 0.90 15.68 -0.31
CA LEU A 156 1.05 14.76 -1.45
C LEU A 156 2.36 13.98 -1.33
N PHE A 157 2.27 12.68 -1.53
CA PHE A 157 3.41 11.77 -1.49
C PHE A 157 3.66 11.21 -2.90
N ASP A 158 4.81 11.52 -3.46
CA ASP A 158 5.17 11.12 -4.83
C ASP A 158 6.56 10.48 -4.88
N SER A 159 7.07 10.24 -6.09
CA SER A 159 8.36 9.60 -6.31
C SER A 159 9.53 10.37 -5.70
N ARG A 160 9.44 11.69 -5.57
CA ARG A 160 10.48 12.50 -4.93
C ARG A 160 10.59 12.19 -3.45
N ASN A 161 9.45 11.96 -2.79
CA ASN A 161 9.41 11.55 -1.39
C ASN A 161 10.02 10.17 -1.20
N LEU A 162 9.75 9.23 -2.12
CA LEU A 162 10.37 7.91 -2.10
C LEU A 162 11.90 8.00 -2.25
N GLN A 163 12.38 8.84 -3.15
CA GLN A 163 13.82 9.07 -3.31
C GLN A 163 14.45 9.66 -2.05
N GLN A 164 13.74 10.56 -1.37
CA GLN A 164 14.20 11.12 -0.10
C GLN A 164 14.32 10.03 0.98
N HIS A 165 13.34 9.16 1.10
CA HIS A 165 13.42 8.02 2.01
C HIS A 165 14.59 7.11 1.67
N PHE A 166 14.85 6.90 0.39
CA PHE A 166 15.96 6.08 -0.06
C PHE A 166 17.31 6.71 0.29
N ARG A 167 17.44 8.03 0.16
CA ARG A 167 18.65 8.75 0.59
C ARG A 167 18.91 8.61 2.08
N ILE A 168 17.85 8.73 2.89
CA ILE A 168 17.95 8.50 4.34
C ILE A 168 18.43 7.08 4.62
N PHE A 169 17.86 6.11 3.92
CA PHE A 169 18.23 4.70 4.08
C PHE A 169 19.69 4.44 3.72
N THR A 170 20.19 4.99 2.64
CA THR A 170 21.59 4.82 2.21
C THR A 170 22.56 5.70 2.99
N GLY A 171 22.07 6.65 3.78
CA GLY A 171 22.89 7.58 4.54
C GLY A 171 23.42 8.74 3.73
N GLU A 172 22.85 8.99 2.56
CA GLU A 172 23.15 10.18 1.77
C GLU A 172 22.41 11.38 2.36
N SER A 173 23.09 12.49 2.50
CA SER A 173 22.51 13.72 3.02
C SER A 173 22.05 14.65 1.89
#